data_8cae75accd9bf7cf2aa7409e57fafabb
#
_entry.id   8cae75accd9bf7cf2aa7409e57fafabb
#
_cell.length_a   1.000
_cell.length_b   1.000
_cell.length_c   1.000
_cell.angle_alpha   90.00
_cell.angle_beta   90.00
_cell.angle_gamma   90.00
#
_symmetry.space_group_name_H-M   'P 1'
#
loop_
_entity.id
_entity.type
_entity.pdbx_description
1 polymer ?
#
loop_
_entity_poly.entity_id
_entity_poly.type
_entity_poly.pdbx_seq_one_letter_code
_entity_poly.pdbx_strand_id
1 'polypeptide(L)'
;ALPARSEMCIRDRVGAEEVTTYFGGRAEISSFNVSDASLEGRLPDALETLRWALSIGVQPAAVTAAMARGLRSVGLYLDLRSQRMGDKQLAQTIGVSPWKLKSLNKQARSWSKAGVARAIRLVNTCDAAVKGAAVDPDYALESMLIAIEEARQA
;
A
#
# COMPACT_ATOMS: atom_id res chain seq x y z
N ALA A 1 -0.29 39.05 -30.77
CA ALA A 1 -0.97 38.83 -29.45
C ALA A 1 -1.92 37.60 -29.46
N LEU A 2 -2.41 37.18 -30.60
CA LEU A 2 -3.33 36.05 -30.74
C LEU A 2 -2.66 34.65 -30.68
N PRO A 3 -1.39 34.45 -31.13
CA PRO A 3 -0.73 33.12 -31.03
C PRO A 3 -0.53 32.63 -29.61
N ALA A 4 -0.27 33.52 -28.65
CA ALA A 4 -0.04 33.14 -27.26
C ALA A 4 -1.30 32.57 -26.57
N ARG A 5 -2.49 32.99 -26.92
CA ARG A 5 -3.77 32.47 -26.42
C ARG A 5 -4.06 31.06 -26.95
N SER A 6 -3.73 30.79 -28.20
CA SER A 6 -3.91 29.48 -28.83
C SER A 6 -2.94 28.47 -28.24
N GLU A 7 -1.70 28.85 -27.94
CA GLU A 7 -0.71 27.99 -27.29
C GLU A 7 -1.06 27.69 -25.81
N MET A 8 -1.59 28.66 -25.06
CA MET A 8 -2.09 28.43 -23.71
C MET A 8 -3.30 27.48 -23.68
N CYS A 9 -4.22 27.58 -24.62
CA CYS A 9 -5.36 26.67 -24.76
C CYS A 9 -4.92 25.24 -25.14
N ILE A 10 -3.82 25.06 -25.86
CA ILE A 10 -3.27 23.72 -26.22
C ILE A 10 -2.53 23.11 -25.04
N ARG A 11 -1.83 23.91 -24.24
CA ARG A 11 -1.15 23.45 -23.02
C ARG A 11 -2.11 23.05 -21.90
N ASP A 12 -3.29 23.64 -21.84
CA ASP A 12 -4.34 23.32 -20.85
C ASP A 12 -5.19 22.10 -21.24
N ARG A 13 -4.97 21.51 -22.42
CA ARG A 13 -5.61 20.24 -22.81
C ARG A 13 -4.83 19.08 -22.23
N VAL A 14 -5.20 18.70 -21.02
CA VAL A 14 -4.75 17.44 -20.41
C VAL A 14 -5.42 16.31 -21.20
N GLY A 15 -4.64 15.47 -21.86
CA GLY A 15 -5.14 14.29 -22.58
C GLY A 15 -5.66 13.24 -21.61
N ALA A 16 -6.60 12.40 -22.07
CA ALA A 16 -7.14 11.30 -21.27
C ALA A 16 -6.03 10.35 -20.74
N GLU A 17 -4.96 10.14 -21.52
CA GLU A 17 -3.80 9.36 -21.12
C GLU A 17 -3.00 10.01 -19.98
N GLU A 18 -2.80 11.34 -20.04
CA GLU A 18 -2.12 12.09 -18.99
C GLU A 18 -2.93 12.10 -17.70
N VAL A 19 -4.24 12.22 -17.78
CA VAL A 19 -5.16 12.10 -16.64
C VAL A 19 -5.05 10.70 -16.04
N THR A 20 -5.12 9.64 -16.84
CA THR A 20 -5.02 8.26 -16.38
C THR A 20 -3.66 7.99 -15.74
N THR A 21 -2.57 8.48 -16.31
CA THR A 21 -1.22 8.32 -15.76
C THR A 21 -1.06 9.10 -14.45
N TYR A 22 -1.57 10.32 -14.37
CA TYR A 22 -1.50 11.15 -13.16
C TYR A 22 -2.32 10.56 -12.01
N PHE A 23 -3.57 10.17 -12.26
CA PHE A 23 -4.44 9.54 -11.26
C PHE A 23 -3.97 8.14 -10.90
N GLY A 24 -3.47 7.35 -11.85
CA GLY A 24 -2.89 6.04 -11.61
C GLY A 24 -1.69 6.12 -10.65
N GLY A 25 -0.78 7.06 -10.86
CA GLY A 25 0.36 7.29 -9.97
C GLY A 25 -0.04 7.72 -8.56
N ARG A 26 -1.04 8.62 -8.43
CA ARG A 26 -1.56 9.03 -7.12
C ARG A 26 -2.28 7.89 -6.38
N ALA A 27 -3.05 7.08 -7.10
CA ALA A 27 -3.72 5.92 -6.55
C ALA A 27 -2.72 4.91 -5.98
N GLU A 28 -1.65 4.64 -6.72
CA GLU A 28 -0.59 3.74 -6.31
C GLU A 28 0.15 4.26 -5.07
N ILE A 29 0.57 5.53 -5.07
CA ILE A 29 1.21 6.17 -3.92
C ILE A 29 0.29 6.15 -2.69
N SER A 30 -1.00 6.45 -2.86
CA SER A 30 -1.97 6.48 -1.76
C SER A 30 -2.15 5.09 -1.15
N SER A 31 -2.25 4.04 -1.96
CA SER A 31 -2.36 2.66 -1.50
C SER A 31 -1.12 2.21 -0.74
N PHE A 32 0.09 2.60 -1.18
CA PHE A 32 1.33 2.33 -0.46
C PHE A 32 1.41 3.08 0.87
N ASN A 33 0.93 4.32 0.93
CA ASN A 33 0.90 5.09 2.17
C ASN A 33 -0.04 4.45 3.21
N VAL A 34 -1.19 3.92 2.81
CA VAL A 34 -2.08 3.14 3.69
C VAL A 34 -1.34 1.92 4.23
N SER A 35 -0.69 1.17 3.35
CA SER A 35 0.07 -0.03 3.72
C SER A 35 1.19 0.30 4.71
N ASP A 36 2.02 1.28 4.41
CA ASP A 36 3.15 1.66 5.26
C ASP A 36 2.69 2.14 6.64
N ALA A 37 1.64 2.97 6.71
CA ALA A 37 1.08 3.42 7.98
C ALA A 37 0.55 2.25 8.83
N SER A 38 -0.18 1.31 8.21
CA SER A 38 -0.70 0.12 8.88
C SER A 38 0.42 -0.80 9.38
N LEU A 39 1.43 -1.07 8.57
CA LEU A 39 2.56 -1.94 8.93
C LEU A 39 3.45 -1.33 10.02
N GLU A 40 3.48 -0.01 10.14
CA GLU A 40 4.18 0.72 11.20
C GLU A 40 3.37 0.82 12.50
N GLY A 41 2.12 0.37 12.52
CA GLY A 41 1.24 0.45 13.69
C GLY A 41 0.62 1.84 13.90
N ARG A 42 0.54 2.64 12.86
CA ARG A 42 -0.10 3.95 12.86
C ARG A 42 -1.53 3.83 12.32
N LEU A 43 -2.37 3.07 13.05
CA LEU A 43 -3.74 2.77 12.63
C LEU A 43 -4.58 4.04 12.35
N PRO A 44 -4.58 5.09 13.18
CA PRO A 44 -5.32 6.31 12.88
C PRO A 44 -4.93 6.94 11.53
N ASP A 45 -3.63 7.04 11.26
CA ASP A 45 -3.10 7.56 10.01
C ASP A 45 -3.46 6.68 8.81
N ALA A 46 -3.43 5.36 9.00
CA ALA A 46 -3.83 4.40 7.97
C ALA A 46 -5.30 4.55 7.60
N LEU A 47 -6.20 4.70 8.58
CA LEU A 47 -7.63 4.90 8.36
C LEU A 47 -7.93 6.24 7.70
N GLU A 48 -7.27 7.31 8.12
CA GLU A 48 -7.42 8.64 7.50
C GLU A 48 -6.96 8.63 6.04
N THR A 49 -5.77 8.07 5.80
CA THR A 49 -5.21 7.92 4.45
C THR A 49 -6.09 7.05 3.56
N LEU A 50 -6.66 5.95 4.11
CA LEU A 50 -7.59 5.09 3.39
C LEU A 50 -8.83 5.86 2.95
N ARG A 51 -9.49 6.57 3.87
CA ARG A 51 -10.70 7.35 3.56
C ARG A 51 -10.43 8.40 2.48
N TRP A 52 -9.30 9.10 2.60
CA TRP A 52 -8.89 10.05 1.59
C TRP A 52 -8.64 9.38 0.24
N ALA A 53 -7.91 8.26 0.21
CA ALA A 53 -7.63 7.52 -1.01
C ALA A 53 -8.93 7.07 -1.72
N LEU A 54 -9.89 6.53 -0.98
CA LEU A 54 -11.18 6.12 -1.53
C LEU A 54 -11.99 7.31 -2.05
N SER A 55 -11.94 8.47 -1.35
CA SER A 55 -12.63 9.69 -1.79
C SER A 55 -12.12 10.25 -3.11
N ILE A 56 -10.86 10.01 -3.45
CA ILE A 56 -10.26 10.40 -4.75
C ILE A 56 -10.35 9.31 -5.82
N GLY A 57 -11.07 8.22 -5.56
CA GLY A 57 -11.35 7.16 -6.52
C GLY A 57 -10.35 6.02 -6.58
N VAL A 58 -9.50 5.85 -5.56
CA VAL A 58 -8.63 4.66 -5.46
C VAL A 58 -9.50 3.42 -5.33
N GLN A 59 -9.23 2.43 -6.15
CA GLN A 59 -9.99 1.18 -6.11
C GLN A 59 -9.65 0.36 -4.86
N PRO A 60 -10.66 -0.22 -4.17
CA PRO A 60 -10.45 -1.06 -3.00
C PRO A 60 -9.43 -2.18 -3.21
N ALA A 61 -9.44 -2.82 -4.37
CA ALA A 61 -8.48 -3.87 -4.73
C ALA A 61 -7.02 -3.38 -4.82
N ALA A 62 -6.78 -2.11 -5.10
CA ALA A 62 -5.44 -1.54 -5.10
C ALA A 62 -4.88 -1.46 -3.66
N VAL A 63 -5.73 -1.17 -2.68
CA VAL A 63 -5.36 -1.14 -1.27
C VAL A 63 -5.00 -2.55 -0.77
N THR A 64 -5.84 -3.55 -1.04
CA THR A 64 -5.55 -4.94 -0.65
C THR A 64 -4.28 -5.47 -1.30
N ALA A 65 -4.03 -5.13 -2.58
CA ALA A 65 -2.80 -5.49 -3.28
C ALA A 65 -1.55 -4.84 -2.64
N ALA A 66 -1.61 -3.57 -2.27
CA ALA A 66 -0.52 -2.88 -1.59
C ALA A 66 -0.24 -3.48 -0.21
N MET A 67 -1.28 -3.79 0.57
CA MET A 67 -1.17 -4.47 1.86
C MET A 67 -0.53 -5.85 1.73
N ALA A 68 -0.98 -6.66 0.77
CA ALA A 68 -0.41 -7.98 0.52
C ALA A 68 1.08 -7.91 0.16
N ARG A 69 1.46 -6.95 -0.66
CA ARG A 69 2.86 -6.72 -1.04
C ARG A 69 3.71 -6.31 0.16
N GLY A 70 3.23 -5.35 0.96
CA GLY A 70 3.93 -4.89 2.15
C GLY A 70 4.15 -6.01 3.17
N LEU A 71 3.12 -6.78 3.48
CA LEU A 71 3.19 -7.92 4.40
C LEU A 71 4.16 -9.01 3.91
N ARG A 72 4.17 -9.31 2.61
CA ARG A 72 5.15 -10.25 2.03
C ARG A 72 6.57 -9.75 2.20
N SER A 73 6.82 -8.45 1.97
CA SER A 73 8.15 -7.86 2.15
C SER A 73 8.59 -7.93 3.61
N VAL A 74 7.71 -7.63 4.57
CA VAL A 74 8.00 -7.78 6.01
C VAL A 74 8.28 -9.25 6.37
N GLY A 75 7.47 -10.19 5.87
CA GLY A 75 7.67 -11.63 6.10
C GLY A 75 9.02 -12.12 5.58
N LEU A 76 9.38 -11.78 4.34
CA LEU A 76 10.67 -12.12 3.76
C LEU A 76 11.83 -11.49 4.54
N TYR A 77 11.69 -10.23 4.96
CA TYR A 77 12.70 -9.58 5.78
C TYR A 77 12.90 -10.31 7.12
N LEU A 78 11.83 -10.73 7.80
CA LEU A 78 11.89 -11.50 9.05
C LEU A 78 12.58 -12.87 8.86
N ASP A 79 12.40 -13.51 7.71
CA ASP A 79 13.05 -14.78 7.39
C ASP A 79 14.54 -14.62 7.06
N LEU A 80 14.89 -13.57 6.35
CA LEU A 80 16.24 -13.38 5.78
C LEU A 80 17.18 -12.56 6.68
N ARG A 81 16.66 -11.78 7.64
CA ARG A 81 17.48 -10.89 8.49
C ARG A 81 18.54 -11.60 9.33
N SER A 82 18.34 -12.88 9.61
CA SER A 82 19.31 -13.71 10.36
C SER A 82 20.40 -14.28 9.45
N GLN A 83 20.22 -14.21 8.15
CA GLN A 83 21.21 -14.65 7.18
C GLN A 83 22.25 -13.53 7.00
N ARG A 84 23.51 -13.93 6.88
CA ARG A 84 24.62 -12.97 6.67
C ARG A 84 24.65 -12.48 5.21
N MET A 85 23.64 -11.70 4.83
CA MET A 85 23.54 -11.06 3.53
C MET A 85 23.89 -9.57 3.64
N GLY A 86 24.58 -9.04 2.61
CA GLY A 86 24.72 -7.60 2.45
C GLY A 86 23.38 -6.94 2.07
N ASP A 87 23.22 -5.66 2.39
CA ASP A 87 21.96 -4.91 2.17
C ASP A 87 21.51 -4.96 0.70
N LYS A 88 22.41 -4.84 -0.24
CA LYS A 88 22.10 -4.92 -1.67
C LYS A 88 21.50 -6.26 -2.06
N GLN A 89 22.09 -7.37 -1.58
CA GLN A 89 21.61 -8.72 -1.85
C GLN A 89 20.28 -8.98 -1.17
N LEU A 90 20.11 -8.50 0.07
CA LEU A 90 18.87 -8.62 0.82
C LEU A 90 17.73 -7.88 0.12
N ALA A 91 17.94 -6.62 -0.29
CA ALA A 91 16.97 -5.84 -1.05
C ALA A 91 16.56 -6.52 -2.36
N GLN A 92 17.53 -7.06 -3.09
CA GLN A 92 17.30 -7.77 -4.35
C GLN A 92 16.48 -9.06 -4.11
N THR A 93 16.79 -9.82 -3.07
CA THR A 93 16.06 -11.05 -2.72
C THR A 93 14.62 -10.78 -2.32
N ILE A 94 14.38 -9.72 -1.57
CA ILE A 94 13.03 -9.29 -1.17
C ILE A 94 12.26 -8.68 -2.36
N GLY A 95 12.97 -8.12 -3.34
CA GLY A 95 12.38 -7.44 -4.48
C GLY A 95 12.01 -5.99 -4.20
N VAL A 96 12.77 -5.30 -3.35
CA VAL A 96 12.60 -3.89 -3.01
C VAL A 96 13.85 -3.07 -3.32
N SER A 97 13.68 -1.76 -3.46
CA SER A 97 14.83 -0.86 -3.59
C SER A 97 15.66 -0.83 -2.30
N PRO A 98 17.00 -0.71 -2.37
CA PRO A 98 17.87 -0.74 -1.19
C PRO A 98 17.49 0.30 -0.12
N TRP A 99 17.01 1.47 -0.51
CA TRP A 99 16.58 2.52 0.41
C TRP A 99 15.34 2.13 1.25
N LYS A 100 14.54 1.16 0.78
CA LYS A 100 13.37 0.63 1.52
C LYS A 100 13.75 -0.29 2.69
N LEU A 101 14.97 -0.82 2.75
CA LEU A 101 15.40 -1.72 3.82
C LEU A 101 15.30 -1.07 5.22
N LYS A 102 15.62 0.21 5.33
CA LYS A 102 15.49 0.96 6.60
C LYS A 102 14.04 1.00 7.09
N SER A 103 13.11 1.23 6.19
CA SER A 103 11.67 1.20 6.50
C SER A 103 11.21 -0.20 6.86
N LEU A 104 11.61 -1.23 6.11
CA LEU A 104 11.30 -2.63 6.42
C LEU A 104 11.85 -3.07 7.78
N ASN A 105 13.07 -2.67 8.12
CA ASN A 105 13.64 -2.94 9.44
C ASN A 105 12.79 -2.34 10.57
N LYS A 106 12.34 -1.09 10.37
CA LYS A 106 11.45 -0.43 11.34
C LYS A 106 10.10 -1.16 11.47
N GLN A 107 9.47 -1.48 10.35
CA GLN A 107 8.20 -2.20 10.31
C GLN A 107 8.33 -3.60 10.96
N ALA A 108 9.35 -4.36 10.60
CA ALA A 108 9.56 -5.73 11.06
C ALA A 108 9.79 -5.87 12.58
N ARG A 109 10.18 -4.79 13.27
CA ARG A 109 10.39 -4.82 14.74
C ARG A 109 9.13 -5.12 15.52
N SER A 110 7.98 -4.74 15.00
CA SER A 110 6.68 -4.92 15.65
C SER A 110 5.89 -6.12 15.12
N TRP A 111 6.50 -6.97 14.29
CA TRP A 111 5.85 -8.10 13.68
C TRP A 111 6.49 -9.42 14.07
N SER A 112 5.65 -10.40 14.42
CA SER A 112 6.03 -11.81 14.48
C SER A 112 5.71 -12.50 13.13
N LYS A 113 6.38 -13.63 12.83
CA LYS A 113 6.05 -14.43 11.64
C LYS A 113 4.60 -14.92 11.67
N ALA A 114 4.10 -15.30 12.85
CA ALA A 114 2.71 -15.73 13.04
C ALA A 114 1.73 -14.57 12.80
N GLY A 115 2.05 -13.35 13.26
CA GLY A 115 1.27 -12.14 13.02
C GLY A 115 1.20 -11.81 11.55
N VAL A 116 2.32 -11.85 10.82
CA VAL A 116 2.35 -11.65 9.35
C VAL A 116 1.47 -12.68 8.64
N ALA A 117 1.58 -13.96 8.99
CA ALA A 117 0.77 -15.01 8.38
C ALA A 117 -0.73 -14.80 8.62
N ARG A 118 -1.11 -14.34 9.82
CA ARG A 118 -2.50 -13.98 10.15
C ARG A 118 -2.97 -12.79 9.32
N ALA A 119 -2.16 -11.73 9.26
CA ALA A 119 -2.49 -10.53 8.50
C ALA A 119 -2.65 -10.81 6.99
N ILE A 120 -1.81 -11.66 6.41
CA ILE A 120 -1.95 -12.09 5.01
C ILE A 120 -3.30 -12.76 4.77
N ARG A 121 -3.76 -13.63 5.68
CA ARG A 121 -5.09 -14.25 5.55
C ARG A 121 -6.21 -13.21 5.62
N LEU A 122 -6.11 -12.23 6.51
CA LEU A 122 -7.09 -11.13 6.61
C LEU A 122 -7.16 -10.32 5.31
N VAL A 123 -6.00 -9.99 4.73
CA VAL A 123 -5.95 -9.30 3.44
C VAL A 123 -6.57 -10.13 2.32
N ASN A 124 -6.27 -11.43 2.25
CA ASN A 124 -6.85 -12.30 1.22
C ASN A 124 -8.38 -12.40 1.35
N THR A 125 -8.91 -12.49 2.56
CA THR A 125 -10.37 -12.49 2.81
C THR A 125 -10.99 -11.17 2.38
N CYS A 126 -10.39 -10.04 2.72
CA CYS A 126 -10.86 -8.72 2.31
C CYS A 126 -10.78 -8.53 0.79
N ASP A 127 -9.69 -8.98 0.15
CA ASP A 127 -9.51 -8.89 -1.30
C ASP A 127 -10.62 -9.64 -2.06
N ALA A 128 -10.95 -10.85 -1.61
CA ALA A 128 -12.07 -11.61 -2.17
C ALA A 128 -13.40 -10.88 -1.97
N ALA A 129 -13.63 -10.29 -0.81
CA ALA A 129 -14.84 -9.56 -0.50
C ALA A 129 -15.00 -8.31 -1.39
N VAL A 130 -13.99 -7.47 -1.50
CA VAL A 130 -14.06 -6.22 -2.29
C VAL A 130 -14.13 -6.46 -3.80
N LYS A 131 -13.70 -7.62 -4.27
CA LYS A 131 -13.79 -8.02 -5.69
C LYS A 131 -15.13 -8.67 -6.06
N GLY A 132 -15.87 -9.19 -5.11
CA GLY A 132 -17.03 -10.01 -5.43
C GLY A 132 -18.34 -9.71 -4.72
N ALA A 133 -18.34 -9.57 -3.40
CA ALA A 133 -19.56 -9.68 -2.63
C ALA A 133 -19.71 -8.68 -1.46
N ALA A 134 -18.75 -7.77 -1.27
CA ALA A 134 -18.88 -6.79 -0.18
C ALA A 134 -20.01 -5.82 -0.50
N VAL A 135 -20.98 -5.74 0.39
CA VAL A 135 -22.06 -4.74 0.34
C VAL A 135 -21.47 -3.34 0.57
N ASP A 136 -20.42 -3.26 1.39
CA ASP A 136 -19.70 -2.03 1.70
C ASP A 136 -18.19 -2.31 1.65
N PRO A 137 -17.54 -2.04 0.51
CA PRO A 137 -16.09 -2.23 0.37
C PRO A 137 -15.26 -1.34 1.31
N ASP A 138 -15.72 -0.14 1.60
CA ASP A 138 -15.01 0.81 2.46
C ASP A 138 -14.96 0.29 3.90
N TYR A 139 -16.10 -0.20 4.40
CA TYR A 139 -16.18 -0.85 5.71
C TYR A 139 -15.32 -2.13 5.78
N ALA A 140 -15.31 -2.92 4.71
CA ALA A 140 -14.47 -4.12 4.66
C ALA A 140 -12.97 -3.79 4.78
N LEU A 141 -12.52 -2.71 4.13
CA LEU A 141 -11.14 -2.24 4.21
C LEU A 141 -10.79 -1.67 5.60
N GLU A 142 -11.66 -0.86 6.19
CA GLU A 142 -11.45 -0.34 7.54
C GLU A 142 -11.37 -1.47 8.58
N SER A 143 -12.29 -2.43 8.49
CA SER A 143 -12.31 -3.61 9.36
C SER A 143 -11.04 -4.46 9.21
N MET A 144 -10.56 -4.61 7.98
CA MET A 144 -9.29 -5.30 7.69
C MET A 144 -8.11 -4.60 8.38
N LEU A 145 -8.00 -3.26 8.28
CA LEU A 145 -6.90 -2.52 8.91
C LEU A 145 -6.90 -2.66 10.43
N ILE A 146 -8.08 -2.64 11.06
CA ILE A 146 -8.24 -2.84 12.51
C ILE A 146 -7.79 -4.26 12.89
N ALA A 147 -8.25 -5.28 12.17
CA ALA A 147 -7.88 -6.67 12.44
C ALA A 147 -6.37 -6.94 12.20
N ILE A 148 -5.75 -6.23 11.25
CA ILE A 148 -4.29 -6.29 11.02
C ILE A 148 -3.53 -5.69 12.18
N GLU A 149 -3.99 -4.60 12.78
CA GLU A 149 -3.37 -4.00 13.97
C GLU A 149 -3.41 -4.98 15.16
N GLU A 150 -4.52 -5.69 15.37
CA GLU A 150 -4.62 -6.76 16.38
C GLU A 150 -3.65 -7.90 16.10
N ALA A 151 -3.52 -8.31 14.83
CA ALA A 151 -2.58 -9.35 14.42
C ALA A 151 -1.11 -8.93 14.61
N ARG A 152 -0.81 -7.62 14.50
CA ARG A 152 0.53 -7.07 14.72
C ARG A 152 0.91 -7.12 16.20
N GLN A 153 -0.03 -6.84 17.09
CA GLN A 153 0.20 -6.81 18.53
C GLN A 153 0.26 -8.20 19.16
N ALA A 154 -0.23 -9.20 18.46
CA ALA A 154 -0.22 -10.59 18.92
C ALA A 154 1.10 -11.29 18.60
#